data_357f1c573889229fe92f8a0045e8cbf1
#
_entry.id   357f1c573889229fe92f8a0045e8cbf1
#
_cell.length_a   1.000
_cell.length_b   1.000
_cell.length_c   1.000
_cell.angle_alpha   90.00
_cell.angle_beta   90.00
_cell.angle_gamma   90.00
#
_symmetry.space_group_name_H-M   'P 1'
#
loop_
_entity.id
_entity.type
_entity.pdbx_description
1 polymer ?
#
loop_
_entity_poly.entity_id
_entity_poly.type
_entity_poly.pdbx_seq_one_letter_code
_entity_poly.pdbx_strand_id
1 'polypeptide(L)'
;MIRTFILLFLLGLLKTYTQAQDIALGQWQSHFSYKSAQHIVEAKNRIFCSTYNGLFSINPADNQVVAYSKANGLSDVGISSMAYDATANLLLLAYRNGNVDLLYLNEKAEPQEIINWPFLQDAAGLPESKRISKILFKDQSAYLSTNFGIIVINPRLREVVETYRYIGPNGTEVQVTDMTFTSDSLFAATSQGLLGTSLNSSINRQYFANWKTISTPYKAIAISYQNNSLYAGFSGQGIFKKNSEKWDVVYASTSANSSFSENLATLSNRIIVLGKDKPDVYENPIFRSLRESIFHSTFFWTADAQQGLLSNKDGTFKSYNPSQGDTTITVKKDSAIVDLNGLVWSRLPSYLGGGILVKNQKNNQQRVLSVAAGNGGLPSSAINSLAVDTDGFIWFASDRGVGYFIPDEILSGSRQDAILPVYGQRKLFSNERCNAIAVEPGNRKWIATNNGLFQFTADGSERITEFNIENSPLPSNQVRDLLFENETGLLFADTPNGMVSYRSDATTAQENLSAITIFPNPVRPGYEGNLGIKGLTDNSIVKITDLSGRLVYETRSQGGTASWNLNDYTGRRAKGGIYLIIIVSSDRREKIAGKLAVIW
;
A
#
# COMPACT_ATOMS: atom_id res chain seq x y z
N MET A 1 49.47 -10.39 26.47
CA MET A 1 48.09 -10.33 26.96
C MET A 1 47.43 -8.94 26.91
N ILE A 2 48.10 -7.85 27.29
CA ILE A 2 47.48 -6.50 27.27
C ILE A 2 47.17 -5.96 25.87
N ARG A 3 48.01 -6.24 24.86
CA ARG A 3 47.74 -5.80 23.45
C ARG A 3 46.56 -6.52 22.80
N THR A 4 46.26 -7.75 23.16
CA THR A 4 45.14 -8.51 22.63
C THR A 4 43.79 -8.08 23.24
N PHE A 5 43.81 -7.60 24.48
CA PHE A 5 42.62 -7.06 25.15
C PHE A 5 42.22 -5.67 24.59
N ILE A 6 43.18 -4.85 24.21
CA ILE A 6 42.93 -3.52 23.61
C ILE A 6 42.33 -3.67 22.19
N LEU A 7 42.72 -4.68 21.42
CA LEU A 7 42.16 -4.95 20.11
C LEU A 7 40.72 -5.46 20.18
N LEU A 8 40.39 -6.29 21.17
CA LEU A 8 39.01 -6.77 21.44
C LEU A 8 38.10 -5.66 21.99
N PHE A 9 38.64 -4.70 22.72
CA PHE A 9 37.89 -3.55 23.23
C PHE A 9 37.61 -2.51 22.12
N LEU A 10 38.50 -2.34 21.15
CA LEU A 10 38.29 -1.48 19.98
C LEU A 10 37.28 -2.08 18.98
N LEU A 11 37.17 -3.41 18.86
CA LEU A 11 36.16 -4.08 18.04
C LEU A 11 34.76 -4.03 18.67
N GLY A 12 34.65 -3.88 19.98
CA GLY A 12 33.38 -3.73 20.71
C GLY A 12 32.75 -2.33 20.64
N LEU A 13 33.48 -1.33 20.15
CA LEU A 13 33.00 0.06 20.01
C LEU A 13 32.50 0.42 18.63
N LEU A 14 32.61 -0.46 17.65
CA LEU A 14 31.89 -0.34 16.38
C LEU A 14 30.43 -0.77 16.58
N LYS A 15 29.66 0.00 17.35
CA LYS A 15 28.22 0.07 17.14
C LYS A 15 28.03 0.65 15.75
N THR A 16 27.90 -0.21 14.76
CA THR A 16 27.30 0.16 13.50
C THR A 16 25.88 0.60 13.84
N TYR A 17 25.68 1.89 13.99
CA TYR A 17 24.38 2.46 13.78
C TYR A 17 24.03 2.13 12.35
N THR A 18 23.26 1.08 12.11
CA THR A 18 22.46 0.97 10.92
C THR A 18 21.47 2.12 11.02
N GLN A 19 21.87 3.32 10.57
CA GLN A 19 20.90 4.33 10.23
C GLN A 19 20.01 3.65 9.19
N ALA A 20 18.73 3.49 9.53
CA ALA A 20 17.72 3.19 8.54
C ALA A 20 17.94 4.22 7.43
N GLN A 21 18.19 3.73 6.22
CA GLN A 21 18.52 4.61 5.10
C GLN A 21 17.33 5.53 4.91
N ASP A 22 17.49 6.83 5.19
CA ASP A 22 16.41 7.81 5.02
C ASP A 22 15.83 7.68 3.62
N ILE A 23 14.51 7.65 3.52
CA ILE A 23 13.82 7.59 2.23
C ILE A 23 14.29 8.77 1.39
N ALA A 24 14.61 8.54 0.12
CA ALA A 24 15.04 9.61 -0.79
C ALA A 24 13.91 10.63 -0.99
N LEU A 25 14.28 11.89 -1.26
CA LEU A 25 13.30 12.93 -1.55
C LEU A 25 12.47 12.55 -2.78
N GLY A 26 11.15 12.76 -2.70
CA GLY A 26 10.22 12.40 -3.74
C GLY A 26 9.81 10.92 -3.75
N GLN A 27 10.28 10.11 -2.81
CA GLN A 27 9.97 8.70 -2.73
C GLN A 27 8.87 8.40 -1.69
N TRP A 28 8.22 7.25 -1.90
CA TRP A 28 7.14 6.75 -1.05
C TRP A 28 7.59 5.57 -0.20
N GLN A 29 6.95 5.40 0.94
CA GLN A 29 7.06 4.22 1.79
C GLN A 29 5.68 3.75 2.24
N SER A 30 5.48 2.44 2.26
CA SER A 30 4.26 1.82 2.79
C SER A 30 4.44 1.46 4.27
N HIS A 31 3.39 1.71 5.06
CA HIS A 31 3.32 1.39 6.50
C HIS A 31 2.20 0.37 6.75
N PHE A 32 2.24 -0.76 6.04
CA PHE A 32 1.21 -1.77 6.12
C PHE A 32 1.45 -2.72 7.29
N SER A 33 0.37 -3.12 7.94
CA SER A 33 0.42 -4.22 8.89
C SER A 33 0.49 -5.55 8.14
N TYR A 34 1.50 -6.36 8.44
CA TYR A 34 1.66 -7.70 7.87
C TYR A 34 0.98 -8.80 8.71
N LYS A 35 0.17 -8.42 9.73
CA LYS A 35 -0.56 -9.35 10.60
C LYS A 35 -1.84 -9.92 9.99
N SER A 36 -2.23 -9.49 8.80
CA SER A 36 -3.45 -9.95 8.12
C SER A 36 -3.15 -10.86 6.94
N ALA A 37 -2.39 -11.94 7.16
CA ALA A 37 -2.01 -12.87 6.10
C ALA A 37 -3.23 -13.56 5.46
N GLN A 38 -3.21 -13.67 4.13
CA GLN A 38 -4.31 -14.21 3.33
C GLN A 38 -3.91 -15.46 2.54
N HIS A 39 -2.85 -15.38 1.74
CA HIS A 39 -2.37 -16.45 0.89
C HIS A 39 -0.89 -16.72 1.14
N ILE A 40 -0.48 -17.96 0.88
CA ILE A 40 0.89 -18.41 1.06
C ILE A 40 1.28 -19.30 -0.12
N VAL A 41 2.47 -19.07 -0.66
CA VAL A 41 3.03 -19.86 -1.76
C VAL A 41 4.52 -20.06 -1.53
N GLU A 42 4.99 -21.28 -1.71
CA GLU A 42 6.41 -21.57 -1.79
C GLU A 42 6.89 -21.37 -3.23
N ALA A 43 7.94 -20.58 -3.41
CA ALA A 43 8.63 -20.42 -4.68
C ALA A 43 10.13 -20.65 -4.47
N LYS A 44 10.67 -21.72 -5.06
CA LYS A 44 12.05 -22.18 -4.82
C LYS A 44 12.29 -22.36 -3.30
N ASN A 45 13.14 -21.54 -2.71
CA ASN A 45 13.51 -21.64 -1.28
C ASN A 45 12.93 -20.49 -0.44
N ARG A 46 11.93 -19.78 -0.94
CA ARG A 46 11.29 -18.67 -0.22
C ARG A 46 9.80 -18.92 -0.07
N ILE A 47 9.29 -18.49 1.06
CA ILE A 47 7.86 -18.49 1.34
C ILE A 47 7.33 -17.09 1.09
N PHE A 48 6.45 -16.95 0.11
CA PHE A 48 5.72 -15.71 -0.16
C PHE A 48 4.40 -15.71 0.59
N CYS A 49 4.11 -14.61 1.25
CA CYS A 49 2.87 -14.43 2.00
C CYS A 49 2.22 -13.11 1.62
N SER A 50 0.99 -13.17 1.12
CA SER A 50 0.20 -11.96 0.88
C SER A 50 -0.55 -11.56 2.14
N THR A 51 -0.69 -10.25 2.32
CA THR A 51 -1.58 -9.64 3.31
C THR A 51 -2.67 -8.85 2.59
N TYR A 52 -3.52 -8.17 3.34
CA TYR A 52 -4.58 -7.36 2.73
C TYR A 52 -4.02 -6.30 1.76
N ASN A 53 -2.89 -5.65 2.10
CA ASN A 53 -2.36 -4.49 1.38
C ASN A 53 -0.97 -4.68 0.77
N GLY A 54 -0.31 -5.80 1.01
CA GLY A 54 1.04 -6.03 0.51
C GLY A 54 1.42 -7.50 0.43
N LEU A 55 2.63 -7.73 0.00
CA LEU A 55 3.28 -9.02 -0.13
C LEU A 55 4.59 -8.99 0.67
N PHE A 56 4.98 -10.08 1.26
CA PHE A 56 6.36 -10.26 1.72
C PHE A 56 6.84 -11.69 1.44
N SER A 57 8.14 -11.85 1.41
CA SER A 57 8.76 -13.17 1.35
C SER A 57 9.73 -13.38 2.49
N ILE A 58 9.85 -14.60 2.96
CA ILE A 58 10.84 -15.03 3.95
C ILE A 58 11.67 -16.16 3.40
N ASN A 59 12.98 -16.11 3.64
CA ASN A 59 13.85 -17.26 3.44
C ASN A 59 13.86 -18.10 4.74
N PRO A 60 13.37 -19.36 4.72
CA PRO A 60 13.31 -20.20 5.92
C PRO A 60 14.66 -20.49 6.58
N ALA A 61 15.77 -20.42 5.81
CA ALA A 61 17.10 -20.77 6.30
C ALA A 61 17.72 -19.70 7.20
N ASP A 62 17.55 -18.42 6.87
CA ASP A 62 18.19 -17.30 7.56
C ASP A 62 17.19 -16.28 8.13
N ASN A 63 15.90 -16.48 7.93
CA ASN A 63 14.81 -15.57 8.28
C ASN A 63 14.87 -14.20 7.60
N GLN A 64 15.60 -14.06 6.51
CA GLN A 64 15.62 -12.82 5.74
C GLN A 64 14.22 -12.53 5.18
N VAL A 65 13.64 -11.40 5.59
CA VAL A 65 12.34 -10.93 5.13
C VAL A 65 12.51 -9.79 4.14
N VAL A 66 11.75 -9.85 3.05
CA VAL A 66 11.64 -8.77 2.05
C VAL A 66 10.18 -8.45 1.85
N ALA A 67 9.82 -7.17 1.99
CA ALA A 67 8.44 -6.68 1.80
C ALA A 67 8.29 -6.01 0.43
N TYR A 68 7.13 -6.22 -0.20
CA TYR A 68 6.75 -5.68 -1.51
C TYR A 68 5.42 -4.95 -1.40
N SER A 69 5.34 -3.79 -2.06
CA SER A 69 4.15 -2.94 -2.10
C SER A 69 4.16 -2.08 -3.37
N LYS A 70 3.15 -1.25 -3.57
CA LYS A 70 3.18 -0.26 -4.67
C LYS A 70 4.36 0.71 -4.58
N ALA A 71 4.86 1.00 -3.39
CA ALA A 71 6.02 1.89 -3.23
C ALA A 71 7.33 1.27 -3.74
N ASN A 72 7.41 -0.05 -3.91
CA ASN A 72 8.61 -0.76 -4.35
C ASN A 72 8.36 -1.85 -5.40
N GLY A 73 7.39 -1.63 -6.28
CA GLY A 73 7.27 -2.35 -7.54
C GLY A 73 5.98 -3.08 -7.83
N LEU A 74 5.10 -3.36 -6.85
CA LEU A 74 3.79 -3.92 -7.15
C LEU A 74 2.88 -2.86 -7.79
N SER A 75 1.97 -3.30 -8.65
CA SER A 75 1.11 -2.39 -9.41
C SER A 75 -0.15 -1.99 -8.65
N ASP A 76 -0.59 -2.80 -7.67
CA ASP A 76 -1.84 -2.55 -6.96
C ASP A 76 -1.80 -3.05 -5.50
N VAL A 77 -2.94 -2.90 -4.79
CA VAL A 77 -3.18 -3.42 -3.45
C VAL A 77 -4.35 -4.39 -3.44
N GLY A 78 -4.51 -5.16 -2.36
CA GLY A 78 -5.62 -6.10 -2.24
C GLY A 78 -5.41 -7.37 -3.03
N ILE A 79 -4.27 -8.05 -2.83
CA ILE A 79 -4.00 -9.36 -3.44
C ILE A 79 -5.12 -10.33 -3.06
N SER A 80 -5.75 -10.93 -4.05
CA SER A 80 -6.89 -11.83 -3.90
C SER A 80 -6.55 -13.29 -4.14
N SER A 81 -5.45 -13.57 -4.83
CA SER A 81 -4.89 -14.92 -5.06
C SER A 81 -3.46 -14.82 -5.55
N MET A 82 -2.67 -15.84 -5.33
CA MET A 82 -1.33 -15.98 -5.92
C MET A 82 -0.98 -17.44 -6.16
N ALA A 83 -0.18 -17.70 -7.18
CA ALA A 83 0.33 -19.02 -7.50
C ALA A 83 1.71 -18.94 -8.18
N TYR A 84 2.52 -19.97 -8.00
CA TYR A 84 3.86 -20.06 -8.59
C TYR A 84 3.93 -21.15 -9.66
N ASP A 85 4.44 -20.77 -10.83
CA ASP A 85 4.83 -21.71 -11.89
C ASP A 85 6.34 -21.96 -11.82
N ALA A 86 6.71 -23.15 -11.36
CA ALA A 86 8.11 -23.54 -11.26
C ALA A 86 8.80 -23.67 -12.61
N THR A 87 8.07 -23.95 -13.70
CA THR A 87 8.65 -24.09 -15.05
C THR A 87 9.04 -22.76 -15.67
N ALA A 88 8.31 -21.72 -15.33
CA ALA A 88 8.55 -20.35 -15.79
C ALA A 88 9.32 -19.50 -14.77
N ASN A 89 9.54 -19.99 -13.56
CA ASN A 89 9.98 -19.17 -12.42
C ASN A 89 9.10 -17.94 -12.22
N LEU A 90 7.79 -18.10 -12.38
CA LEU A 90 6.80 -17.03 -12.40
C LEU A 90 5.89 -17.12 -11.18
N LEU A 91 5.90 -16.10 -10.35
CA LEU A 91 4.87 -15.87 -9.32
C LEU A 91 3.82 -14.92 -9.93
N LEU A 92 2.59 -15.41 -10.08
CA LEU A 92 1.45 -14.66 -10.58
C LEU A 92 0.66 -14.15 -9.38
N LEU A 93 0.47 -12.84 -9.30
CA LEU A 93 -0.37 -12.17 -8.32
C LEU A 93 -1.64 -11.67 -8.99
N ALA A 94 -2.80 -11.93 -8.40
CA ALA A 94 -4.07 -11.37 -8.83
C ALA A 94 -4.60 -10.43 -7.75
N TYR A 95 -5.17 -9.32 -8.17
CA TYR A 95 -5.77 -8.31 -7.31
C TYR A 95 -7.31 -8.37 -7.35
N ARG A 96 -7.95 -7.78 -6.33
CA ARG A 96 -9.42 -7.81 -6.20
C ARG A 96 -10.18 -7.13 -7.32
N ASN A 97 -9.56 -6.15 -7.97
CA ASN A 97 -10.12 -5.42 -9.11
C ASN A 97 -9.91 -6.12 -10.46
N GLY A 98 -9.25 -7.29 -10.47
CA GLY A 98 -8.94 -8.05 -11.68
C GLY A 98 -7.60 -7.68 -12.33
N ASN A 99 -6.83 -6.75 -11.74
CA ASN A 99 -5.45 -6.50 -12.16
C ASN A 99 -4.56 -7.71 -11.85
N VAL A 100 -3.46 -7.88 -12.58
CA VAL A 100 -2.53 -8.99 -12.42
C VAL A 100 -1.10 -8.48 -12.54
N ASP A 101 -0.21 -8.95 -11.65
CA ASP A 101 1.22 -8.81 -11.78
C ASP A 101 1.89 -10.15 -12.04
N LEU A 102 2.85 -10.15 -12.96
CA LEU A 102 3.71 -11.28 -13.34
C LEU A 102 5.11 -11.01 -12.77
N LEU A 103 5.48 -11.71 -11.70
CA LEU A 103 6.78 -11.57 -11.05
C LEU A 103 7.71 -12.68 -11.52
N TYR A 104 8.67 -12.37 -12.39
CA TYR A 104 9.71 -13.32 -12.80
C TYR A 104 10.81 -13.35 -11.76
N LEU A 105 11.04 -14.54 -11.19
CA LEU A 105 11.96 -14.73 -10.07
C LEU A 105 13.35 -15.19 -10.54
N ASN A 106 14.40 -14.62 -9.94
CA ASN A 106 15.77 -15.06 -10.12
C ASN A 106 16.07 -16.35 -9.32
N GLU A 107 17.34 -16.81 -9.34
CA GLU A 107 17.75 -18.03 -8.62
C GLU A 107 17.61 -17.93 -7.08
N LYS A 108 17.56 -16.72 -6.53
CA LYS A 108 17.34 -16.46 -5.10
C LYS A 108 15.86 -16.29 -4.75
N ALA A 109 14.96 -16.57 -5.69
CA ALA A 109 13.53 -16.29 -5.59
C ALA A 109 13.22 -14.82 -5.27
N GLU A 110 13.98 -13.88 -5.82
CA GLU A 110 13.72 -12.45 -5.75
C GLU A 110 13.14 -11.98 -7.08
N PRO A 111 12.15 -11.08 -7.12
CA PRO A 111 11.65 -10.52 -8.36
C PRO A 111 12.77 -9.79 -9.13
N GLN A 112 13.07 -10.30 -10.33
CA GLN A 112 14.00 -9.68 -11.27
C GLN A 112 13.25 -8.71 -12.20
N GLU A 113 12.01 -9.05 -12.52
CA GLU A 113 11.12 -8.28 -13.36
C GLU A 113 9.69 -8.41 -12.84
N ILE A 114 8.97 -7.31 -12.80
CA ILE A 114 7.54 -7.26 -12.47
C ILE A 114 6.82 -6.63 -13.65
N ILE A 115 5.90 -7.38 -14.27
CA ILE A 115 5.11 -6.92 -15.40
C ILE A 115 3.66 -6.80 -14.95
N ASN A 116 3.12 -5.59 -15.02
CA ASN A 116 1.69 -5.38 -14.84
C ASN A 116 0.91 -5.77 -16.11
N TRP A 117 -0.19 -6.50 -15.92
CA TRP A 117 -1.05 -6.93 -17.01
C TRP A 117 -2.54 -6.77 -16.62
N PRO A 118 -3.14 -5.58 -16.80
CA PRO A 118 -4.48 -5.25 -16.32
C PRO A 118 -5.61 -5.76 -17.25
N PHE A 119 -5.38 -6.81 -18.04
CA PHE A 119 -6.27 -7.31 -19.09
C PHE A 119 -7.72 -7.52 -18.63
N LEU A 120 -7.90 -8.01 -17.40
CA LEU A 120 -9.23 -8.27 -16.86
C LEU A 120 -9.82 -7.00 -16.21
N GLN A 121 -8.99 -6.21 -15.54
CA GLN A 121 -9.39 -4.92 -14.97
C GLN A 121 -9.99 -4.00 -16.05
N ASP A 122 -9.34 -3.92 -17.19
CA ASP A 122 -9.71 -3.01 -18.28
C ASP A 122 -10.78 -3.59 -19.21
N ALA A 123 -11.12 -4.88 -19.07
CA ALA A 123 -12.08 -5.52 -19.95
C ALA A 123 -13.49 -4.93 -19.80
N ALA A 124 -14.06 -4.47 -20.92
CA ALA A 124 -15.44 -3.99 -20.98
C ALA A 124 -16.45 -5.14 -21.05
N GLY A 125 -17.71 -4.89 -20.64
CA GLY A 125 -18.80 -5.86 -20.72
C GLY A 125 -18.74 -7.02 -19.74
N LEU A 126 -17.85 -6.94 -18.74
CA LEU A 126 -17.78 -7.87 -17.61
C LEU A 126 -18.50 -7.31 -16.39
N PRO A 127 -18.88 -8.18 -15.42
CA PRO A 127 -19.42 -7.73 -14.14
C PRO A 127 -18.46 -6.77 -13.43
N GLU A 128 -19.00 -5.89 -12.57
CA GLU A 128 -18.24 -4.93 -11.78
C GLU A 128 -17.17 -5.63 -10.93
N SER A 129 -17.52 -6.74 -10.28
CA SER A 129 -16.57 -7.53 -9.52
C SER A 129 -15.77 -8.47 -10.42
N LYS A 130 -14.51 -8.14 -10.62
CA LYS A 130 -13.54 -8.91 -11.44
C LYS A 130 -12.55 -9.71 -10.59
N ARG A 131 -12.90 -9.99 -9.33
CA ARG A 131 -12.03 -10.69 -8.39
C ARG A 131 -11.66 -12.07 -8.89
N ILE A 132 -10.36 -12.39 -8.82
CA ILE A 132 -9.81 -13.72 -9.03
C ILE A 132 -9.66 -14.40 -7.65
N SER A 133 -10.32 -15.54 -7.46
CA SER A 133 -10.39 -16.24 -6.16
C SER A 133 -9.34 -17.34 -6.03
N LYS A 134 -8.97 -18.00 -7.13
CA LYS A 134 -7.95 -19.06 -7.18
C LYS A 134 -7.22 -19.01 -8.50
N ILE A 135 -5.94 -19.35 -8.47
CA ILE A 135 -5.09 -19.54 -9.65
C ILE A 135 -4.52 -20.93 -9.60
N LEU A 136 -4.67 -21.68 -10.69
CA LEU A 136 -4.04 -22.99 -10.85
C LEU A 136 -3.26 -23.02 -12.17
N PHE A 137 -2.02 -23.46 -12.12
CA PHE A 137 -1.23 -23.73 -13.31
C PHE A 137 -1.45 -25.17 -13.80
N LYS A 138 -1.63 -25.32 -15.10
CA LYS A 138 -1.63 -26.60 -15.79
C LYS A 138 -0.95 -26.42 -17.14
N ASP A 139 0.07 -27.20 -17.39
CA ASP A 139 0.91 -27.09 -18.59
C ASP A 139 1.50 -25.65 -18.71
N GLN A 140 1.25 -24.93 -19.77
CA GLN A 140 1.71 -23.55 -19.99
C GLN A 140 0.63 -22.50 -19.67
N SER A 141 -0.51 -22.91 -19.13
CA SER A 141 -1.66 -22.07 -18.87
C SER A 141 -1.92 -21.88 -17.38
N ALA A 142 -2.43 -20.70 -17.04
CA ALA A 142 -3.00 -20.43 -15.74
C ALA A 142 -4.53 -20.34 -15.86
N TYR A 143 -5.22 -21.09 -15.00
CA TYR A 143 -6.68 -21.07 -14.87
C TYR A 143 -7.03 -20.17 -13.71
N LEU A 144 -7.86 -19.16 -13.97
CA LEU A 144 -8.26 -18.13 -13.02
C LEU A 144 -9.73 -18.30 -12.66
N SER A 145 -10.04 -18.64 -11.41
CA SER A 145 -11.41 -18.64 -10.89
C SER A 145 -11.89 -17.22 -10.68
N THR A 146 -13.01 -16.85 -11.28
CA THR A 146 -13.56 -15.49 -11.18
C THR A 146 -14.99 -15.49 -10.65
N ASN A 147 -15.53 -14.29 -10.39
CA ASN A 147 -16.94 -14.13 -10.00
C ASN A 147 -17.94 -14.44 -11.13
N PHE A 148 -17.49 -14.71 -12.34
CA PHE A 148 -18.33 -14.95 -13.53
C PHE A 148 -17.87 -16.15 -14.37
N GLY A 149 -17.05 -17.05 -13.80
CA GLY A 149 -16.57 -18.26 -14.47
C GLY A 149 -15.07 -18.46 -14.32
N ILE A 150 -14.47 -19.08 -15.35
CA ILE A 150 -13.03 -19.41 -15.40
C ILE A 150 -12.41 -18.73 -16.63
N ILE A 151 -11.28 -18.06 -16.44
CA ILE A 151 -10.46 -17.53 -17.52
C ILE A 151 -9.17 -18.33 -17.60
N VAL A 152 -8.82 -18.77 -18.79
CA VAL A 152 -7.56 -19.49 -19.08
C VAL A 152 -6.64 -18.52 -19.80
N ILE A 153 -5.46 -18.31 -19.27
CA ILE A 153 -4.45 -17.41 -19.81
C ILE A 153 -3.14 -18.13 -20.08
N ASN A 154 -2.39 -17.68 -21.07
CA ASN A 154 -0.96 -17.96 -21.19
C ASN A 154 -0.19 -16.74 -20.65
N PRO A 155 0.36 -16.80 -19.43
CA PRO A 155 1.00 -15.63 -18.84
C PRO A 155 2.31 -15.24 -19.51
N ARG A 156 3.01 -16.16 -20.18
CA ARG A 156 4.25 -15.86 -20.92
C ARG A 156 3.99 -15.03 -22.18
N LEU A 157 2.93 -15.39 -22.92
CA LEU A 157 2.51 -14.67 -24.12
C LEU A 157 1.62 -13.47 -23.80
N ARG A 158 1.11 -13.39 -22.56
CA ARG A 158 0.11 -12.41 -22.11
C ARG A 158 -1.14 -12.46 -22.98
N GLU A 159 -1.68 -13.64 -23.16
CA GLU A 159 -2.86 -13.91 -23.97
C GLU A 159 -3.96 -14.59 -23.16
N VAL A 160 -5.21 -14.21 -23.41
CA VAL A 160 -6.38 -14.95 -22.93
C VAL A 160 -6.63 -16.08 -23.95
N VAL A 161 -6.48 -17.32 -23.49
CA VAL A 161 -6.60 -18.52 -24.34
C VAL A 161 -8.06 -18.93 -24.48
N GLU A 162 -8.78 -19.04 -23.36
CA GLU A 162 -10.18 -19.43 -23.29
C GLU A 162 -10.92 -18.72 -22.15
N THR A 163 -12.24 -18.62 -22.27
CA THR A 163 -13.10 -18.10 -21.20
C THR A 163 -14.32 -18.99 -21.05
N TYR A 164 -14.53 -19.56 -19.86
CA TYR A 164 -15.68 -20.40 -19.52
C TYR A 164 -16.63 -19.59 -18.64
N ARG A 165 -17.44 -18.72 -19.29
CA ARG A 165 -18.29 -17.75 -18.58
C ARG A 165 -19.65 -18.33 -18.19
N TYR A 166 -20.33 -18.92 -19.15
CA TYR A 166 -21.73 -19.38 -19.01
C TYR A 166 -21.75 -20.90 -18.78
N ILE A 167 -21.09 -21.37 -17.73
CA ILE A 167 -20.91 -22.80 -17.45
C ILE A 167 -21.90 -23.36 -16.42
N GLY A 168 -22.71 -22.52 -15.80
CA GLY A 168 -23.74 -22.96 -14.87
C GLY A 168 -24.91 -23.65 -15.56
N PRO A 169 -25.82 -24.27 -14.79
CA PRO A 169 -27.02 -24.90 -15.31
C PRO A 169 -27.77 -23.97 -16.25
N ASN A 170 -28.21 -24.50 -17.40
CA ASN A 170 -28.89 -23.73 -18.47
C ASN A 170 -28.10 -22.54 -19.01
N GLY A 171 -26.76 -22.56 -18.95
CA GLY A 171 -25.92 -21.51 -19.47
C GLY A 171 -25.91 -20.23 -18.62
N THR A 172 -26.08 -20.34 -17.32
CA THR A 172 -25.97 -19.22 -16.39
C THR A 172 -24.52 -18.90 -16.02
N GLU A 173 -24.25 -17.65 -15.69
CA GLU A 173 -22.99 -17.26 -15.06
C GLU A 173 -22.91 -17.83 -13.64
N VAL A 174 -21.72 -18.25 -13.24
CA VAL A 174 -21.46 -18.76 -11.90
C VAL A 174 -20.16 -18.14 -11.34
N GLN A 175 -20.20 -17.77 -10.08
CA GLN A 175 -18.98 -17.51 -9.35
C GLN A 175 -18.24 -18.82 -9.10
N VAL A 176 -16.95 -18.87 -9.43
CA VAL A 176 -16.05 -19.98 -9.13
C VAL A 176 -15.18 -19.60 -7.94
N THR A 177 -15.25 -20.37 -6.86
CA THR A 177 -14.48 -20.12 -5.63
C THR A 177 -13.17 -20.88 -5.59
N ASP A 178 -13.18 -22.11 -6.13
CA ASP A 178 -11.99 -22.97 -6.15
C ASP A 178 -12.08 -23.98 -7.31
N MET A 179 -10.95 -24.56 -7.70
CA MET A 179 -10.83 -25.53 -8.79
C MET A 179 -9.79 -26.61 -8.45
N THR A 180 -9.93 -27.76 -9.10
CA THR A 180 -8.90 -28.79 -9.08
C THR A 180 -8.91 -29.60 -10.37
N PHE A 181 -7.76 -30.18 -10.71
CA PHE A 181 -7.60 -31.07 -11.85
C PHE A 181 -7.43 -32.53 -11.40
N THR A 182 -8.03 -33.42 -12.17
CA THR A 182 -7.58 -34.80 -12.26
C THR A 182 -6.71 -34.99 -13.52
N SER A 183 -6.34 -36.21 -13.86
CA SER A 183 -5.65 -36.48 -15.13
C SER A 183 -6.48 -36.13 -16.36
N ASP A 184 -7.81 -36.23 -16.27
CA ASP A 184 -8.74 -36.14 -17.40
C ASP A 184 -9.89 -35.16 -17.23
N SER A 185 -10.02 -34.51 -16.08
CA SER A 185 -11.15 -33.65 -15.73
C SER A 185 -10.75 -32.41 -14.97
N LEU A 186 -11.54 -31.34 -15.16
CA LEU A 186 -11.51 -30.12 -14.35
C LEU A 186 -12.77 -30.08 -13.49
N PHE A 187 -12.62 -29.85 -12.20
CA PHE A 187 -13.70 -29.64 -11.25
C PHE A 187 -13.65 -28.22 -10.70
N ALA A 188 -14.83 -27.61 -10.55
CA ALA A 188 -14.99 -26.25 -10.06
C ALA A 188 -16.06 -26.19 -8.95
N ALA A 189 -15.68 -25.66 -7.79
CA ALA A 189 -16.61 -25.30 -6.74
C ALA A 189 -17.24 -23.93 -7.10
N THR A 190 -18.57 -23.90 -7.26
CA THR A 190 -19.26 -22.72 -7.77
C THR A 190 -20.39 -22.24 -6.86
N SER A 191 -20.93 -21.06 -7.16
CA SER A 191 -22.11 -20.54 -6.47
C SER A 191 -23.34 -21.42 -6.62
N GLN A 192 -23.40 -22.25 -7.67
CA GLN A 192 -24.52 -23.16 -7.97
C GLN A 192 -24.20 -24.64 -7.75
N GLY A 193 -23.14 -24.96 -7.03
CA GLY A 193 -22.73 -26.33 -6.70
C GLY A 193 -21.39 -26.70 -7.34
N LEU A 194 -21.07 -27.98 -7.25
CA LEU A 194 -19.84 -28.53 -7.82
C LEU A 194 -20.07 -28.93 -9.27
N LEU A 195 -19.28 -28.39 -10.19
CA LEU A 195 -19.31 -28.68 -11.61
C LEU A 195 -18.06 -29.43 -12.04
N GLY A 196 -18.19 -30.32 -13.01
CA GLY A 196 -17.07 -31.05 -13.60
C GLY A 196 -17.16 -31.12 -15.12
N THR A 197 -16.01 -31.03 -15.80
CA THR A 197 -15.91 -31.16 -17.25
C THR A 197 -14.66 -31.96 -17.66
N SER A 198 -14.69 -32.60 -18.82
CA SER A 198 -13.54 -33.34 -19.33
C SER A 198 -12.48 -32.40 -19.91
N LEU A 199 -11.21 -32.78 -19.72
CA LEU A 199 -10.04 -32.11 -20.32
C LEU A 199 -9.74 -32.59 -21.75
N ASN A 200 -10.51 -33.58 -22.28
CA ASN A 200 -10.35 -34.02 -23.65
C ASN A 200 -10.48 -32.84 -24.61
N SER A 201 -9.54 -32.70 -25.54
CA SER A 201 -9.49 -31.61 -26.51
C SER A 201 -10.70 -31.51 -27.44
N SER A 202 -11.44 -32.61 -27.65
CA SER A 202 -12.68 -32.63 -28.43
C SER A 202 -13.88 -31.99 -27.72
N ILE A 203 -13.76 -31.72 -26.41
CA ILE A 203 -14.86 -31.15 -25.61
C ILE A 203 -14.78 -29.63 -25.59
N ASN A 204 -15.83 -28.96 -26.10
CA ASN A 204 -15.95 -27.52 -25.99
C ASN A 204 -16.39 -27.12 -24.57
N ARG A 205 -15.44 -26.67 -23.75
CA ARG A 205 -15.69 -26.24 -22.36
C ARG A 205 -16.39 -24.89 -22.22
N GLN A 206 -16.56 -24.14 -23.30
CA GLN A 206 -17.36 -22.92 -23.30
C GLN A 206 -18.86 -23.23 -23.35
N TYR A 207 -19.24 -24.46 -23.75
CA TYR A 207 -20.63 -24.89 -23.81
C TYR A 207 -21.09 -25.53 -22.50
N PHE A 208 -22.10 -24.95 -21.87
CA PHE A 208 -22.54 -25.36 -20.53
C PHE A 208 -22.94 -26.83 -20.40
N ALA A 209 -23.49 -27.43 -21.46
CA ALA A 209 -23.93 -28.83 -21.42
C ALA A 209 -22.78 -29.83 -21.25
N ASN A 210 -21.53 -29.42 -21.47
CA ASN A 210 -20.34 -30.18 -21.22
C ASN A 210 -19.84 -30.08 -19.75
N TRP A 211 -20.50 -29.27 -18.94
CA TRP A 211 -20.29 -29.21 -17.50
C TRP A 211 -21.39 -29.97 -16.76
N LYS A 212 -21.00 -31.00 -16.04
CA LYS A 212 -21.91 -31.87 -15.28
C LYS A 212 -21.94 -31.45 -13.82
N THR A 213 -23.13 -31.34 -13.25
CA THR A 213 -23.30 -31.13 -11.82
C THR A 213 -22.94 -32.40 -11.06
N ILE A 214 -22.02 -32.28 -10.11
CA ILE A 214 -21.64 -33.34 -9.20
C ILE A 214 -22.51 -33.20 -7.93
N SER A 215 -23.24 -34.25 -7.61
CA SER A 215 -24.07 -34.25 -6.40
C SER A 215 -23.21 -34.14 -5.15
N THR A 216 -23.54 -33.20 -4.28
CA THR A 216 -22.86 -32.95 -3.00
C THR A 216 -23.89 -32.81 -1.88
N PRO A 217 -23.58 -33.22 -0.62
CA PRO A 217 -24.50 -33.08 0.50
C PRO A 217 -24.75 -31.62 0.90
N TYR A 218 -23.79 -30.74 0.63
CA TYR A 218 -23.83 -29.31 0.95
C TYR A 218 -23.12 -28.53 -0.16
N LYS A 219 -23.17 -27.19 -0.09
CA LYS A 219 -22.46 -26.33 -1.03
C LYS A 219 -20.94 -26.38 -0.77
N ALA A 220 -20.17 -26.85 -1.75
CA ALA A 220 -18.72 -26.84 -1.71
C ALA A 220 -18.18 -25.41 -1.84
N ILE A 221 -17.22 -25.06 -1.00
CA ILE A 221 -16.51 -23.77 -1.03
C ILE A 221 -15.06 -23.92 -1.45
N ALA A 222 -14.50 -25.12 -1.29
CA ALA A 222 -13.15 -25.49 -1.70
C ALA A 222 -13.14 -26.93 -2.22
N ILE A 223 -12.20 -27.25 -3.11
CA ILE A 223 -12.08 -28.57 -3.70
C ILE A 223 -10.60 -28.92 -3.98
N SER A 224 -10.24 -30.17 -3.79
CA SER A 224 -8.89 -30.68 -4.11
C SER A 224 -8.94 -32.12 -4.57
N TYR A 225 -8.11 -32.46 -5.56
CA TYR A 225 -7.87 -33.83 -5.96
C TYR A 225 -6.44 -34.23 -5.56
N GLN A 226 -6.34 -35.23 -4.72
CA GLN A 226 -5.06 -35.71 -4.19
C GLN A 226 -5.18 -37.16 -3.76
N ASN A 227 -4.08 -37.92 -3.86
CA ASN A 227 -4.05 -39.34 -3.51
C ASN A 227 -5.20 -40.13 -4.18
N ASN A 228 -5.43 -39.87 -5.48
CA ASN A 228 -6.50 -40.45 -6.29
C ASN A 228 -7.91 -40.30 -5.70
N SER A 229 -8.14 -39.25 -4.94
CA SER A 229 -9.41 -38.96 -4.30
C SER A 229 -9.78 -37.49 -4.39
N LEU A 230 -11.07 -37.23 -4.57
CA LEU A 230 -11.61 -35.86 -4.58
C LEU A 230 -12.06 -35.52 -3.16
N TYR A 231 -11.57 -34.39 -2.64
CA TYR A 231 -11.93 -33.83 -1.36
C TYR A 231 -12.68 -32.52 -1.58
N ALA A 232 -13.66 -32.24 -0.73
CA ALA A 232 -14.38 -30.97 -0.73
C ALA A 232 -14.52 -30.42 0.69
N GLY A 233 -14.37 -29.10 0.79
CA GLY A 233 -14.67 -28.33 1.99
C GLY A 233 -16.08 -27.75 1.91
N PHE A 234 -16.90 -28.03 2.92
CA PHE A 234 -18.25 -27.53 3.03
C PHE A 234 -18.35 -26.55 4.21
N SER A 235 -18.86 -25.35 3.96
CA SER A 235 -18.98 -24.31 4.97
C SER A 235 -19.82 -24.79 6.17
N GLY A 236 -19.25 -24.72 7.37
CA GLY A 236 -19.92 -25.14 8.60
C GLY A 236 -20.11 -26.65 8.77
N GLN A 237 -19.53 -27.48 7.88
CA GLN A 237 -19.69 -28.93 7.91
C GLN A 237 -18.33 -29.66 7.96
N GLY A 238 -17.25 -29.04 7.47
CA GLY A 238 -15.91 -29.60 7.48
C GLY A 238 -15.45 -30.15 6.14
N ILE A 239 -14.60 -31.18 6.19
CA ILE A 239 -13.92 -31.79 5.04
C ILE A 239 -14.50 -33.17 4.75
N PHE A 240 -14.83 -33.41 3.51
CA PHE A 240 -15.39 -34.66 3.01
C PHE A 240 -14.54 -35.20 1.87
N LYS A 241 -14.57 -36.52 1.70
CA LYS A 241 -13.93 -37.28 0.61
C LYS A 241 -15.00 -37.96 -0.24
N LYS A 242 -14.87 -37.87 -1.56
CA LYS A 242 -15.76 -38.54 -2.49
C LYS A 242 -15.39 -40.03 -2.59
N ASN A 243 -16.34 -40.91 -2.32
CA ASN A 243 -16.26 -42.35 -2.46
C ASN A 243 -17.36 -42.83 -3.42
N SER A 244 -16.98 -43.15 -4.67
CA SER A 244 -17.95 -43.48 -5.73
C SER A 244 -19.04 -42.44 -5.85
N GLU A 245 -20.28 -42.73 -5.43
CA GLU A 245 -21.43 -41.83 -5.48
C GLU A 245 -21.69 -41.06 -4.17
N LYS A 246 -20.95 -41.36 -3.08
CA LYS A 246 -21.17 -40.77 -1.76
C LYS A 246 -20.00 -39.88 -1.34
N TRP A 247 -20.29 -39.00 -0.39
CA TRP A 247 -19.33 -38.15 0.29
C TRP A 247 -19.23 -38.59 1.75
N ASP A 248 -18.08 -39.09 2.15
CA ASP A 248 -17.81 -39.50 3.52
C ASP A 248 -17.10 -38.38 4.29
N VAL A 249 -17.50 -38.19 5.54
CA VAL A 249 -16.88 -37.18 6.42
C VAL A 249 -15.47 -37.60 6.77
N VAL A 250 -14.48 -36.78 6.40
CA VAL A 250 -13.09 -36.93 6.83
C VAL A 250 -12.86 -36.21 8.14
N TYR A 251 -13.38 -34.99 8.25
CA TYR A 251 -13.29 -34.20 9.46
C TYR A 251 -14.49 -33.24 9.57
N ALA A 252 -15.29 -33.42 10.61
CA ALA A 252 -16.44 -32.56 10.89
C ALA A 252 -15.98 -31.25 11.55
N SER A 253 -16.48 -30.11 11.08
CA SER A 253 -16.12 -28.79 11.62
C SER A 253 -17.21 -27.76 11.36
N THR A 254 -17.42 -26.84 12.29
CA THR A 254 -18.27 -25.67 12.13
C THR A 254 -17.56 -24.48 11.46
N SER A 255 -16.31 -24.64 11.01
CA SER A 255 -15.57 -23.60 10.30
C SER A 255 -16.29 -23.17 9.03
N ALA A 256 -16.49 -21.85 8.87
CA ALA A 256 -17.08 -21.29 7.66
C ALA A 256 -16.13 -21.30 6.46
N ASN A 257 -14.81 -21.41 6.71
CA ASN A 257 -13.76 -21.37 5.70
C ASN A 257 -13.02 -22.69 5.63
N SER A 258 -12.64 -23.08 4.43
CA SER A 258 -11.67 -24.13 4.16
C SER A 258 -10.85 -23.80 2.92
N SER A 259 -9.61 -24.24 2.89
CA SER A 259 -8.73 -24.18 1.72
C SER A 259 -7.91 -25.47 1.63
N PHE A 260 -7.41 -25.77 0.44
CA PHE A 260 -6.55 -26.92 0.20
C PHE A 260 -5.23 -26.48 -0.42
N SER A 261 -4.16 -27.12 0.01
CA SER A 261 -2.84 -27.02 -0.60
C SER A 261 -2.15 -28.38 -0.46
N GLU A 262 -1.74 -28.98 -1.56
CA GLU A 262 -1.19 -30.34 -1.59
C GLU A 262 -2.06 -31.35 -0.79
N ASN A 263 -1.47 -31.98 0.24
CA ASN A 263 -2.15 -32.94 1.11
C ASN A 263 -2.73 -32.27 2.39
N LEU A 264 -2.85 -30.95 2.42
CA LEU A 264 -3.37 -30.20 3.56
C LEU A 264 -4.77 -29.67 3.29
N ALA A 265 -5.62 -29.72 4.32
CA ALA A 265 -6.82 -28.89 4.41
C ALA A 265 -6.65 -27.92 5.59
N THR A 266 -6.91 -26.66 5.35
CA THR A 266 -6.82 -25.60 6.36
C THR A 266 -8.23 -25.13 6.70
N LEU A 267 -8.59 -25.22 7.97
CA LEU A 267 -9.79 -24.65 8.56
C LEU A 267 -9.41 -23.42 9.39
N SER A 268 -10.38 -22.62 9.84
CA SER A 268 -10.10 -21.36 10.53
C SER A 268 -9.16 -21.49 11.74
N ASN A 269 -9.06 -22.63 12.38
CA ASN A 269 -8.26 -22.84 13.59
C ASN A 269 -7.51 -24.19 13.62
N ARG A 270 -7.42 -24.90 12.48
CA ARG A 270 -6.81 -26.23 12.38
C ARG A 270 -6.16 -26.46 11.03
N ILE A 271 -5.10 -27.25 11.05
CA ILE A 271 -4.47 -27.81 9.86
C ILE A 271 -4.70 -29.32 9.89
N ILE A 272 -5.17 -29.89 8.79
CA ILE A 272 -5.52 -31.30 8.66
C ILE A 272 -4.67 -31.89 7.55
N VAL A 273 -3.91 -32.93 7.86
CA VAL A 273 -3.13 -33.70 6.88
C VAL A 273 -4.00 -34.82 6.35
N LEU A 274 -4.26 -34.79 5.05
CA LEU A 274 -5.13 -35.72 4.34
C LEU A 274 -4.32 -36.95 3.82
N GLY A 275 -5.01 -37.99 3.35
CA GLY A 275 -4.42 -39.14 2.67
C GLY A 275 -4.17 -40.36 3.55
N LYS A 276 -4.43 -40.28 4.85
CA LYS A 276 -4.45 -41.39 5.79
C LYS A 276 -5.89 -41.84 6.07
N ASP A 277 -6.07 -43.08 6.59
CA ASP A 277 -7.38 -43.58 7.03
C ASP A 277 -7.98 -42.66 8.11
N LYS A 278 -7.15 -42.17 9.02
CA LYS A 278 -7.47 -41.12 9.99
C LYS A 278 -6.56 -39.93 9.75
N PRO A 279 -7.10 -38.73 9.52
CA PRO A 279 -6.26 -37.56 9.27
C PRO A 279 -5.53 -37.11 10.54
N ASP A 280 -4.31 -36.61 10.39
CA ASP A 280 -3.61 -35.93 11.46
C ASP A 280 -4.15 -34.50 11.58
N VAL A 281 -4.46 -34.07 12.79
CA VAL A 281 -5.03 -32.76 13.09
C VAL A 281 -4.07 -31.97 13.95
N TYR A 282 -3.72 -30.78 13.49
CA TYR A 282 -2.85 -29.85 14.19
C TYR A 282 -3.64 -28.66 14.70
N GLU A 283 -3.61 -28.44 16.01
CA GLU A 283 -4.22 -27.33 16.71
C GLU A 283 -3.15 -26.56 17.48
N ASN A 284 -3.28 -25.25 17.57
CA ASN A 284 -2.40 -24.43 18.40
C ASN A 284 -3.16 -23.21 18.91
N PRO A 285 -2.97 -22.80 20.18
CA PRO A 285 -3.62 -21.61 20.75
C PRO A 285 -3.32 -20.29 20.01
N ILE A 286 -2.22 -20.23 19.22
CA ILE A 286 -1.88 -19.05 18.42
C ILE A 286 -2.80 -18.89 17.20
N PHE A 287 -3.43 -19.96 16.72
CA PHE A 287 -4.31 -19.93 15.55
C PHE A 287 -5.57 -19.15 15.86
N ARG A 288 -5.82 -18.07 15.11
CA ARG A 288 -6.99 -17.19 15.24
C ARG A 288 -7.92 -17.26 14.06
N SER A 289 -7.37 -17.17 12.86
CA SER A 289 -8.13 -17.17 11.61
C SER A 289 -7.25 -17.64 10.47
N LEU A 290 -6.93 -18.92 10.45
CA LEU A 290 -6.12 -19.52 9.39
C LEU A 290 -6.83 -19.39 8.03
N ARG A 291 -6.06 -19.19 6.99
CA ARG A 291 -6.52 -19.01 5.61
C ARG A 291 -5.99 -20.09 4.69
N GLU A 292 -4.69 -20.31 4.71
CA GLU A 292 -4.00 -21.25 3.84
C GLU A 292 -2.74 -21.78 4.53
N SER A 293 -2.40 -23.05 4.29
CA SER A 293 -1.22 -23.68 4.88
C SER A 293 -0.48 -24.46 3.83
N ILE A 294 0.85 -24.49 3.93
CA ILE A 294 1.73 -25.31 3.11
C ILE A 294 2.67 -26.12 4.02
N PHE A 295 3.17 -27.22 3.49
CA PHE A 295 4.14 -28.07 4.18
C PHE A 295 5.51 -27.91 3.51
N HIS A 296 6.48 -27.39 4.24
CA HIS A 296 7.85 -27.21 3.75
C HIS A 296 8.78 -28.14 4.53
N SER A 297 9.39 -29.10 3.84
CA SER A 297 10.29 -30.11 4.44
C SER A 297 9.62 -30.92 5.55
N THR A 298 9.73 -30.50 6.81
CA THR A 298 9.20 -31.18 8.01
C THR A 298 8.33 -30.31 8.89
N PHE A 299 8.02 -29.10 8.46
CA PHE A 299 7.25 -28.12 9.23
C PHE A 299 6.24 -27.35 8.38
N PHE A 300 5.28 -26.76 9.04
CA PHE A 300 4.21 -25.98 8.40
C PHE A 300 4.56 -24.51 8.33
N TRP A 301 4.10 -23.90 7.24
CA TRP A 301 3.87 -22.45 7.15
C TRP A 301 2.38 -22.24 6.94
N THR A 302 1.81 -21.26 7.66
CA THR A 302 0.38 -20.99 7.56
C THR A 302 0.10 -19.48 7.64
N ALA A 303 -0.77 -19.02 6.77
CA ALA A 303 -1.30 -17.66 6.78
C ALA A 303 -2.45 -17.57 7.78
N ASP A 304 -2.36 -16.65 8.74
CA ASP A 304 -3.43 -16.33 9.69
C ASP A 304 -3.84 -14.86 9.54
N ALA A 305 -5.13 -14.61 9.36
CA ALA A 305 -5.64 -13.26 9.10
C ALA A 305 -5.53 -12.30 10.29
N GLN A 306 -5.11 -12.77 11.47
CA GLN A 306 -4.95 -11.96 12.68
C GLN A 306 -3.54 -12.01 13.27
N GLN A 307 -2.75 -13.05 12.95
CA GLN A 307 -1.41 -13.28 13.47
C GLN A 307 -0.31 -13.13 12.41
N GLY A 308 -0.70 -13.10 11.14
CA GLY A 308 0.22 -13.04 10.00
C GLY A 308 0.73 -14.41 9.59
N LEU A 309 1.98 -14.49 9.17
CA LEU A 309 2.63 -15.74 8.78
C LEU A 309 3.14 -16.49 10.02
N LEU A 310 2.66 -17.71 10.21
CA LEU A 310 3.05 -18.58 11.31
C LEU A 310 3.83 -19.78 10.80
N SER A 311 4.77 -20.29 11.59
CA SER A 311 5.47 -21.55 11.33
C SER A 311 5.91 -22.22 12.61
N ASN A 312 6.00 -23.56 12.58
CA ASN A 312 6.57 -24.40 13.64
C ASN A 312 8.00 -24.87 13.32
N LYS A 313 8.71 -24.20 12.41
CA LYS A 313 10.07 -24.56 11.99
C LYS A 313 11.09 -24.64 13.15
N ASP A 314 10.88 -23.89 14.21
CA ASP A 314 11.73 -23.88 15.43
C ASP A 314 11.10 -24.73 16.58
N GLY A 315 10.27 -25.70 16.24
CA GLY A 315 9.65 -26.65 17.19
C GLY A 315 8.25 -26.24 17.66
N THR A 316 7.94 -24.94 17.75
CA THR A 316 6.63 -24.44 18.15
C THR A 316 6.14 -23.37 17.17
N PHE A 317 4.81 -23.23 17.00
CA PHE A 317 4.26 -22.18 16.16
C PHE A 317 4.54 -20.80 16.72
N LYS A 318 5.14 -19.94 15.91
CA LYS A 318 5.36 -18.53 16.18
C LYS A 318 5.25 -17.68 14.90
N SER A 319 5.13 -16.37 15.07
CA SER A 319 4.97 -15.41 13.97
C SER A 319 6.31 -15.04 13.34
N TYR A 320 6.32 -14.87 12.01
CA TYR A 320 7.46 -14.49 11.18
C TYR A 320 7.13 -13.30 10.26
N ASN A 321 6.47 -12.30 10.79
CA ASN A 321 6.09 -11.11 10.03
C ASN A 321 7.27 -10.14 9.87
N PRO A 322 7.28 -9.30 8.81
CA PRO A 322 8.17 -8.15 8.73
C PRO A 322 8.03 -7.25 9.97
N SER A 323 9.15 -6.78 10.50
CA SER A 323 9.16 -5.81 11.61
C SER A 323 8.73 -4.39 11.18
N GLN A 324 8.79 -4.09 9.88
CA GLN A 324 8.30 -2.83 9.32
C GLN A 324 6.77 -2.81 9.34
N GLY A 325 6.19 -1.73 9.85
CA GLY A 325 4.72 -1.53 9.90
C GLY A 325 4.07 -1.78 11.26
N ASP A 326 4.81 -2.28 12.27
CA ASP A 326 4.29 -2.39 13.64
C ASP A 326 4.33 -1.06 14.42
N THR A 327 4.95 -0.02 13.87
CA THR A 327 4.82 1.35 14.41
C THR A 327 3.40 1.83 14.09
N THR A 328 2.56 1.86 15.10
CA THR A 328 1.26 2.51 15.07
C THR A 328 1.46 4.02 14.96
N ILE A 329 1.81 4.49 13.76
CA ILE A 329 1.69 5.91 13.44
C ILE A 329 0.19 6.18 13.42
N THR A 330 -0.30 6.80 14.47
CA THR A 330 -1.71 7.19 14.54
C THR A 330 -1.79 8.64 14.10
N VAL A 331 -2.29 8.86 12.90
CA VAL A 331 -2.71 10.20 12.49
C VAL A 331 -3.94 10.54 13.31
N LYS A 332 -3.76 11.32 14.37
CA LYS A 332 -4.89 11.82 15.16
C LYS A 332 -5.36 13.13 14.56
N LYS A 333 -6.60 13.16 14.19
CA LYS A 333 -7.30 14.40 13.84
C LYS A 333 -7.52 15.23 15.11
N ASP A 334 -6.80 16.32 15.25
CA ASP A 334 -7.09 17.25 16.32
C ASP A 334 -8.46 17.91 16.10
N SER A 335 -9.30 17.88 17.12
CA SER A 335 -10.59 18.55 17.12
C SER A 335 -10.44 20.07 17.27
N ALA A 336 -9.28 20.53 17.75
CA ALA A 336 -8.96 21.92 17.99
C ALA A 336 -7.46 22.18 17.75
N ILE A 337 -7.15 23.40 17.30
CA ILE A 337 -5.79 23.94 17.15
C ILE A 337 -5.66 25.25 17.91
N VAL A 338 -4.44 25.68 18.21
CA VAL A 338 -4.14 26.97 18.84
C VAL A 338 -3.37 27.80 17.83
N ASP A 339 -3.83 29.04 17.60
CA ASP A 339 -3.13 29.98 16.72
C ASP A 339 -1.97 30.70 17.43
N LEU A 340 -1.22 31.50 16.67
CA LEU A 340 -0.07 32.25 17.20
C LEU A 340 -0.48 33.32 18.26
N ASN A 341 -1.74 33.73 18.28
CA ASN A 341 -2.31 34.69 19.26
C ASN A 341 -2.83 33.97 20.53
N GLY A 342 -2.77 32.62 20.58
CA GLY A 342 -3.27 31.80 21.68
C GLY A 342 -4.78 31.60 21.66
N LEU A 343 -5.47 31.87 20.54
CA LEU A 343 -6.89 31.53 20.38
C LEU A 343 -7.04 30.05 20.04
N VAL A 344 -8.02 29.41 20.63
CA VAL A 344 -8.39 28.02 20.36
C VAL A 344 -9.46 27.97 19.27
N TRP A 345 -9.15 27.29 18.17
CA TRP A 345 -10.03 27.07 17.04
C TRP A 345 -10.49 25.60 17.05
N SER A 346 -11.79 25.37 17.22
CA SER A 346 -12.37 24.05 17.36
C SER A 346 -13.41 23.78 16.28
N ARG A 347 -13.36 22.59 15.69
CA ARG A 347 -14.40 22.13 14.77
C ARG A 347 -15.67 21.77 15.55
N LEU A 348 -16.79 22.34 15.20
CA LEU A 348 -18.06 21.97 15.79
C LEU A 348 -18.66 20.78 15.03
N PRO A 349 -19.10 19.73 15.73
CA PRO A 349 -19.79 18.62 15.11
C PRO A 349 -21.15 19.05 14.52
N SER A 350 -21.62 18.33 13.50
CA SER A 350 -22.83 18.68 12.75
C SER A 350 -24.09 18.74 13.63
N TYR A 351 -24.17 17.93 14.69
CA TYR A 351 -25.30 17.97 15.62
C TYR A 351 -25.36 19.23 16.50
N LEU A 352 -24.26 20.01 16.56
CA LEU A 352 -24.20 21.34 17.17
C LEU A 352 -24.27 22.47 16.14
N GLY A 353 -24.73 22.19 14.92
CA GLY A 353 -24.84 23.15 13.82
C GLY A 353 -23.60 23.22 12.92
N GLY A 354 -22.51 22.57 13.29
CA GLY A 354 -21.25 22.62 12.54
C GLY A 354 -20.55 23.99 12.62
N GLY A 355 -19.54 24.18 11.76
CA GLY A 355 -18.74 25.41 11.73
C GLY A 355 -17.48 25.35 12.60
N ILE A 356 -16.95 26.52 12.96
CA ILE A 356 -15.71 26.66 13.73
C ILE A 356 -15.99 27.55 14.95
N LEU A 357 -15.69 27.03 16.14
CA LEU A 357 -15.70 27.81 17.38
C LEU A 357 -14.30 28.38 17.61
N VAL A 358 -14.19 29.71 17.69
CA VAL A 358 -12.99 30.44 18.10
C VAL A 358 -13.17 30.93 19.53
N LYS A 359 -12.22 30.60 20.41
CA LYS A 359 -12.30 30.99 21.84
C LYS A 359 -10.97 31.52 22.36
N ASN A 360 -11.05 32.66 23.06
CA ASN A 360 -9.96 33.18 23.87
C ASN A 360 -10.10 32.60 25.30
N GLN A 361 -9.15 31.76 25.69
CA GLN A 361 -9.19 31.11 27.01
C GLN A 361 -8.93 32.07 28.18
N LYS A 362 -8.29 33.24 27.93
CA LYS A 362 -7.94 34.21 28.98
C LYS A 362 -9.13 35.03 29.43
N ASN A 363 -9.99 35.44 28.49
CA ASN A 363 -11.11 36.33 28.78
C ASN A 363 -12.47 35.72 28.45
N ASN A 364 -12.53 34.46 28.04
CA ASN A 364 -13.72 33.70 27.64
C ASN A 364 -14.51 34.28 26.46
N GLN A 365 -13.97 35.27 25.73
CA GLN A 365 -14.59 35.72 24.47
C GLN A 365 -14.61 34.54 23.48
N GLN A 366 -15.72 34.44 22.75
CA GLN A 366 -15.85 33.36 21.76
C GLN A 366 -16.74 33.80 20.59
N ARG A 367 -16.52 33.18 19.45
CA ARG A 367 -17.32 33.35 18.24
C ARG A 367 -17.49 32.01 17.52
N VAL A 368 -18.70 31.79 17.01
CA VAL A 368 -18.96 30.64 16.12
C VAL A 368 -19.00 31.15 14.69
N LEU A 369 -18.07 30.68 13.87
CA LEU A 369 -18.03 30.95 12.44
C LEU A 369 -18.88 29.92 11.71
N SER A 370 -19.78 30.38 10.85
CA SER A 370 -20.80 29.56 10.18
C SER A 370 -20.79 29.79 8.66
N VAL A 371 -21.74 29.23 7.96
CA VAL A 371 -21.96 29.47 6.52
C VAL A 371 -22.56 30.87 6.22
N ALA A 372 -23.02 31.59 7.24
CA ALA A 372 -23.62 32.89 7.08
C ALA A 372 -22.57 33.95 6.65
N ALA A 373 -22.89 34.70 5.60
CA ALA A 373 -22.06 35.82 5.15
C ALA A 373 -21.93 36.87 6.25
N GLY A 374 -20.68 37.34 6.46
CA GLY A 374 -20.32 38.28 7.54
C GLY A 374 -20.05 37.55 8.88
N ASN A 375 -20.33 36.27 9.02
CA ASN A 375 -20.05 35.49 10.21
C ASN A 375 -19.47 34.10 9.88
N GLY A 376 -18.40 34.09 9.13
CA GLY A 376 -17.68 32.89 8.70
C GLY A 376 -17.66 32.71 7.20
N GLY A 377 -18.78 32.88 6.50
CA GLY A 377 -18.85 32.69 5.05
C GLY A 377 -18.32 31.34 4.61
N LEU A 378 -18.42 30.31 5.50
CA LEU A 378 -17.89 28.97 5.25
C LEU A 378 -18.62 28.33 4.07
N PRO A 379 -17.94 27.59 3.18
CA PRO A 379 -18.58 26.93 2.06
C PRO A 379 -19.42 25.71 2.49
N SER A 380 -19.20 25.19 3.68
CA SER A 380 -19.94 24.11 4.31
C SER A 380 -19.89 24.23 5.83
N SER A 381 -20.96 23.80 6.52
CA SER A 381 -20.94 23.66 7.99
C SER A 381 -20.12 22.47 8.47
N ALA A 382 -19.90 21.47 7.61
CA ALA A 382 -19.05 20.31 7.91
C ALA A 382 -17.59 20.66 7.68
N ILE A 383 -16.86 20.92 8.77
CA ILE A 383 -15.42 21.18 8.77
C ILE A 383 -14.68 19.90 9.15
N ASN A 384 -13.82 19.44 8.27
CA ASN A 384 -13.13 18.16 8.38
C ASN A 384 -11.73 18.28 9.00
N SER A 385 -11.03 19.41 8.81
CA SER A 385 -9.67 19.63 9.32
C SER A 385 -9.39 21.10 9.50
N LEU A 386 -8.46 21.41 10.41
CA LEU A 386 -7.91 22.75 10.65
C LEU A 386 -6.38 22.65 10.69
N ALA A 387 -5.69 23.69 10.18
CA ALA A 387 -4.25 23.81 10.26
C ALA A 387 -3.84 25.27 10.42
N VAL A 388 -2.78 25.55 11.19
CA VAL A 388 -2.13 26.86 11.23
C VAL A 388 -1.01 26.86 10.19
N ASP A 389 -0.93 27.88 9.36
CA ASP A 389 0.18 27.99 8.43
C ASP A 389 1.34 28.85 9.01
N THR A 390 2.44 28.96 8.26
CA THR A 390 3.63 29.68 8.75
C THR A 390 3.42 31.20 8.84
N ASP A 391 2.44 31.75 8.13
CA ASP A 391 2.04 33.17 8.21
C ASP A 391 1.02 33.40 9.34
N GLY A 392 0.60 32.36 10.05
CA GLY A 392 -0.38 32.39 11.13
C GLY A 392 -1.84 32.35 10.66
N PHE A 393 -2.09 32.11 9.37
CA PHE A 393 -3.46 31.95 8.87
C PHE A 393 -4.04 30.59 9.25
N ILE A 394 -5.35 30.57 9.50
CA ILE A 394 -6.06 29.37 9.91
C ILE A 394 -6.77 28.76 8.72
N TRP A 395 -6.16 27.72 8.17
CA TRP A 395 -6.72 26.97 7.06
C TRP A 395 -7.72 25.91 7.54
N PHE A 396 -8.75 25.69 6.75
CA PHE A 396 -9.73 24.61 6.98
C PHE A 396 -10.01 23.82 5.72
N ALA A 397 -10.30 22.53 5.92
CA ALA A 397 -10.87 21.64 4.91
C ALA A 397 -12.32 21.35 5.26
N SER A 398 -13.20 21.33 4.26
CA SER A 398 -14.65 21.14 4.44
C SER A 398 -15.24 20.18 3.39
N ASP A 399 -16.52 19.84 3.50
CA ASP A 399 -17.23 19.04 2.50
C ASP A 399 -17.39 19.76 1.13
N ARG A 400 -17.06 21.05 1.06
CA ARG A 400 -17.13 21.86 -0.16
C ARG A 400 -15.93 22.77 -0.33
N GLY A 401 -14.74 22.16 -0.32
CA GLY A 401 -13.48 22.86 -0.56
C GLY A 401 -12.76 23.31 0.70
N VAL A 402 -11.83 24.21 0.47
CA VAL A 402 -10.91 24.74 1.48
C VAL A 402 -10.99 26.27 1.53
N GLY A 403 -10.54 26.82 2.62
CA GLY A 403 -10.38 28.26 2.80
C GLY A 403 -9.54 28.56 4.03
N TYR A 404 -9.33 29.83 4.30
CA TYR A 404 -8.59 30.27 5.47
C TYR A 404 -9.13 31.56 6.08
N PHE A 405 -8.79 31.80 7.34
CA PHE A 405 -9.03 33.03 8.07
C PHE A 405 -7.71 33.70 8.42
N ILE A 406 -7.72 35.02 8.38
CA ILE A 406 -6.71 35.85 9.02
C ILE A 406 -7.19 36.05 10.46
N PRO A 407 -6.45 35.59 11.49
CA PRO A 407 -6.96 35.55 12.87
C PRO A 407 -7.08 36.92 13.54
N ASP A 408 -6.48 37.95 12.96
CA ASP A 408 -6.55 39.31 13.48
C ASP A 408 -8.00 39.79 13.53
N GLU A 409 -8.40 40.36 14.67
CA GLU A 409 -9.74 40.84 14.92
C GLU A 409 -10.89 39.82 14.80
N ILE A 410 -10.58 38.52 14.69
CA ILE A 410 -11.60 37.45 14.50
C ILE A 410 -12.68 37.45 15.57
N LEU A 411 -12.36 37.83 16.79
CA LEU A 411 -13.32 37.94 17.91
C LEU A 411 -13.96 39.33 18.03
N SER A 412 -13.31 40.42 17.59
CA SER A 412 -13.73 41.81 17.76
C SER A 412 -14.36 42.42 16.50
N GLY A 413 -14.00 41.93 15.32
CA GLY A 413 -14.48 42.43 14.05
C GLY A 413 -15.99 42.21 13.86
N SER A 414 -16.69 43.21 13.33
CA SER A 414 -18.14 43.12 13.09
C SER A 414 -18.48 42.12 11.99
N ARG A 415 -17.60 41.97 11.01
CA ARG A 415 -17.77 41.09 9.86
C ARG A 415 -16.49 40.28 9.60
N GLN A 416 -16.62 38.96 9.55
CA GLN A 416 -15.49 38.06 9.34
C GLN A 416 -15.93 36.92 8.41
N ASP A 417 -15.39 36.88 7.22
CA ASP A 417 -15.65 35.83 6.24
C ASP A 417 -14.36 35.15 5.85
N ALA A 418 -14.44 33.84 5.58
CA ALA A 418 -13.32 33.04 5.09
C ALA A 418 -12.88 33.54 3.70
N ILE A 419 -11.58 33.55 3.49
CA ILE A 419 -10.97 33.71 2.17
C ILE A 419 -10.94 32.35 1.52
N LEU A 420 -11.58 32.26 0.34
CA LEU A 420 -11.65 31.00 -0.43
C LEU A 420 -10.70 31.11 -1.63
N PRO A 421 -9.57 30.40 -1.65
CA PRO A 421 -8.62 30.44 -2.75
C PRO A 421 -9.27 30.10 -4.09
N VAL A 422 -8.75 30.66 -5.16
CA VAL A 422 -9.23 30.44 -6.53
C VAL A 422 -8.15 29.69 -7.31
N TYR A 423 -8.52 28.56 -7.91
CA TYR A 423 -7.69 27.81 -8.83
C TYR A 423 -8.36 27.78 -10.20
N GLY A 424 -7.69 28.30 -11.20
CA GLY A 424 -8.30 28.55 -12.51
C GLY A 424 -9.43 29.57 -12.42
N GLN A 425 -10.67 29.16 -12.71
CA GLN A 425 -11.85 30.03 -12.70
C GLN A 425 -12.83 29.72 -11.55
N ARG A 426 -12.45 28.85 -10.61
CA ARG A 426 -13.33 28.36 -9.54
C ARG A 426 -12.65 28.45 -8.17
N LYS A 427 -13.47 28.54 -7.14
CA LYS A 427 -12.98 28.35 -5.76
C LYS A 427 -12.41 26.95 -5.62
N LEU A 428 -11.26 26.85 -4.97
CA LEU A 428 -10.49 25.61 -4.83
C LEU A 428 -11.34 24.51 -4.18
N PHE A 429 -11.53 23.41 -4.89
CA PHE A 429 -12.34 22.25 -4.49
C PHE A 429 -13.79 22.54 -4.13
N SER A 430 -14.42 23.58 -4.73
CA SER A 430 -15.79 24.02 -4.37
C SER A 430 -16.87 22.94 -4.47
N ASN A 431 -16.66 21.89 -5.25
CA ASN A 431 -17.57 20.76 -5.42
C ASN A 431 -17.00 19.44 -4.90
N GLU A 432 -15.94 19.48 -4.12
CA GLU A 432 -15.24 18.31 -3.66
C GLU A 432 -15.07 18.32 -2.15
N ARG A 433 -15.24 17.13 -1.54
CA ARG A 433 -14.97 16.93 -0.13
C ARG A 433 -13.46 16.89 0.11
N CYS A 434 -12.97 17.85 0.88
CA CYS A 434 -11.63 17.86 1.42
C CYS A 434 -11.64 17.26 2.82
N ASN A 435 -10.92 16.15 3.00
CA ASN A 435 -10.93 15.37 4.24
C ASN A 435 -9.93 15.89 5.27
N ALA A 436 -8.76 16.34 4.82
CA ALA A 436 -7.70 16.86 5.67
C ALA A 436 -6.87 17.93 4.96
N ILE A 437 -6.21 18.77 5.74
CA ILE A 437 -5.21 19.74 5.28
C ILE A 437 -4.01 19.67 6.21
N ALA A 438 -2.80 19.66 5.65
CA ALA A 438 -1.55 19.76 6.37
C ALA A 438 -0.69 20.86 5.74
N VAL A 439 0.05 21.57 6.58
CA VAL A 439 0.98 22.63 6.16
C VAL A 439 2.39 22.14 6.37
N GLU A 440 3.25 22.27 5.38
CA GLU A 440 4.66 21.94 5.51
C GLU A 440 5.52 23.18 5.81
N PRO A 441 6.75 23.03 6.29
CA PRO A 441 7.60 24.15 6.67
C PRO A 441 7.88 25.19 5.56
N GLY A 442 7.75 24.79 4.28
CA GLY A 442 7.79 25.72 3.13
C GLY A 442 6.47 26.46 2.89
N ASN A 443 5.53 26.41 3.80
CA ASN A 443 4.18 27.02 3.72
C ASN A 443 3.27 26.48 2.61
N ARG A 444 3.69 25.43 1.87
CA ARG A 444 2.80 24.79 0.88
C ARG A 444 1.72 23.99 1.61
N LYS A 445 0.57 23.81 0.97
CA LYS A 445 -0.62 23.14 1.55
C LYS A 445 -0.81 21.78 0.91
N TRP A 446 -0.85 20.74 1.74
CA TRP A 446 -1.26 19.40 1.34
C TRP A 446 -2.75 19.22 1.65
N ILE A 447 -3.53 18.87 0.65
CA ILE A 447 -4.99 18.72 0.75
C ILE A 447 -5.37 17.29 0.36
N ALA A 448 -6.01 16.59 1.30
CA ALA A 448 -6.55 15.25 1.10
C ALA A 448 -8.00 15.32 0.68
N THR A 449 -8.35 14.59 -0.38
CA THR A 449 -9.72 14.51 -0.91
C THR A 449 -10.16 13.06 -1.08
N ASN A 450 -11.37 12.84 -1.63
CA ASN A 450 -11.81 11.52 -2.05
C ASN A 450 -11.22 11.09 -3.41
N ASN A 451 -10.58 12.01 -4.13
CA ASN A 451 -10.04 11.78 -5.49
C ASN A 451 -8.51 11.81 -5.55
N GLY A 452 -7.85 11.98 -4.41
CA GLY A 452 -6.39 12.00 -4.32
C GLY A 452 -5.85 12.93 -3.26
N LEU A 453 -4.54 13.15 -3.37
CA LEU A 453 -3.72 14.01 -2.54
C LEU A 453 -3.10 15.11 -3.40
N PHE A 454 -3.26 16.35 -2.99
CA PHE A 454 -2.86 17.51 -3.77
C PHE A 454 -1.93 18.42 -2.97
N GLN A 455 -0.92 18.97 -3.63
CA GLN A 455 -0.06 20.02 -3.06
C GLN A 455 -0.27 21.33 -3.80
N PHE A 456 -0.45 22.40 -3.04
CA PHE A 456 -0.65 23.76 -3.53
C PHE A 456 0.38 24.72 -2.96
N THR A 457 0.56 25.86 -3.65
CA THR A 457 1.33 27.03 -3.16
C THR A 457 0.78 27.54 -1.83
N ALA A 458 1.55 28.39 -1.16
CA ALA A 458 1.21 28.95 0.15
C ALA A 458 -0.19 29.59 0.20
N ASP A 459 -0.59 30.27 -0.86
CA ASP A 459 -1.89 30.95 -1.01
C ASP A 459 -2.99 30.07 -1.64
N GLY A 460 -2.66 28.86 -2.09
CA GLY A 460 -3.59 27.92 -2.73
C GLY A 460 -3.95 28.26 -4.17
N SER A 461 -3.25 29.19 -4.83
CA SER A 461 -3.56 29.65 -6.19
C SER A 461 -3.04 28.74 -7.29
N GLU A 462 -1.96 28.00 -7.04
CA GLU A 462 -1.33 27.11 -8.02
C GLU A 462 -1.15 25.69 -7.45
N ARG A 463 -1.46 24.68 -8.29
CA ARG A 463 -1.20 23.28 -7.96
C ARG A 463 0.25 22.92 -8.30
N ILE A 464 0.99 22.42 -7.30
CA ILE A 464 2.37 21.98 -7.45
C ILE A 464 2.42 20.54 -7.90
N THR A 465 1.66 19.66 -7.23
CA THR A 465 1.59 18.24 -7.58
C THR A 465 0.24 17.63 -7.20
N GLU A 466 -0.04 16.48 -7.79
CA GLU A 466 -1.24 15.68 -7.56
C GLU A 466 -0.86 14.20 -7.56
N PHE A 467 -1.33 13.48 -6.55
CA PHE A 467 -1.14 12.03 -6.43
C PHE A 467 -2.49 11.31 -6.34
N ASN A 468 -2.60 10.26 -7.13
CA ASN A 468 -3.72 9.33 -7.14
C ASN A 468 -3.22 7.88 -7.32
N ILE A 469 -4.12 6.91 -7.36
CA ILE A 469 -3.75 5.49 -7.51
C ILE A 469 -3.08 5.17 -8.85
N GLU A 470 -3.24 6.01 -9.88
CA GLU A 470 -2.70 5.77 -11.21
C GLU A 470 -1.26 6.29 -11.36
N ASN A 471 -0.95 7.41 -10.68
CA ASN A 471 0.33 8.09 -10.83
C ASN A 471 1.25 8.01 -9.59
N SER A 472 0.82 7.29 -8.55
CA SER A 472 1.56 7.22 -7.30
C SER A 472 1.32 5.88 -6.56
N PRO A 473 2.15 5.56 -5.55
CA PRO A 473 1.93 4.44 -4.64
C PRO A 473 0.75 4.57 -3.68
N LEU A 474 -0.10 5.61 -3.78
CA LEU A 474 -1.31 5.68 -2.98
C LEU A 474 -2.14 4.40 -3.13
N PRO A 475 -2.56 3.78 -2.01
CA PRO A 475 -3.35 2.55 -2.06
C PRO A 475 -4.85 2.79 -2.29
N SER A 476 -5.29 4.05 -2.23
CA SER A 476 -6.66 4.49 -2.51
C SER A 476 -6.67 5.97 -2.88
N ASN A 477 -7.57 6.38 -3.79
CA ASN A 477 -7.82 7.79 -4.06
C ASN A 477 -8.46 8.51 -2.88
N GLN A 478 -9.22 7.80 -2.05
CA GLN A 478 -9.75 8.38 -0.83
C GLN A 478 -8.63 8.50 0.20
N VAL A 479 -8.11 9.71 0.39
CA VAL A 479 -7.19 10.03 1.48
C VAL A 479 -8.00 10.62 2.63
N ARG A 480 -7.99 9.96 3.80
CA ARG A 480 -8.83 10.28 4.96
C ARG A 480 -8.25 11.34 5.86
N ASP A 481 -6.92 11.26 6.05
CA ASP A 481 -6.21 12.12 6.98
C ASP A 481 -4.75 12.30 6.58
N LEU A 482 -4.12 13.38 7.07
CA LEU A 482 -2.73 13.75 6.81
C LEU A 482 -2.01 14.11 8.10
N LEU A 483 -0.74 13.73 8.18
CA LEU A 483 0.20 14.20 9.19
C LEU A 483 1.52 14.56 8.49
N PHE A 484 1.96 15.81 8.63
CA PHE A 484 3.27 16.22 8.17
C PHE A 484 4.25 16.28 9.34
N GLU A 485 5.34 15.54 9.25
CA GLU A 485 6.42 15.54 10.24
C GLU A 485 7.51 16.52 9.80
N ASN A 486 7.55 17.68 10.45
CA ASN A 486 8.37 18.82 10.03
C ASN A 486 9.88 18.53 10.02
N GLU A 487 10.39 17.74 10.98
CA GLU A 487 11.82 17.45 11.11
C GLU A 487 12.34 16.51 10.02
N THR A 488 11.53 15.53 9.66
CA THR A 488 11.88 14.54 8.64
C THR A 488 11.43 14.92 7.24
N GLY A 489 10.39 15.77 7.11
CA GLY A 489 9.73 16.10 5.86
C GLY A 489 8.86 14.95 5.32
N LEU A 490 8.42 14.04 6.19
CA LEU A 490 7.52 12.96 5.84
C LEU A 490 6.07 13.41 5.94
N LEU A 491 5.35 13.28 4.84
CA LEU A 491 3.90 13.42 4.80
C LEU A 491 3.28 12.02 4.91
N PHE A 492 2.62 11.72 6.01
CA PHE A 492 1.83 10.50 6.19
C PHE A 492 0.42 10.74 5.66
N ALA A 493 -0.05 9.81 4.82
CA ALA A 493 -1.38 9.81 4.25
C ALA A 493 -2.12 8.53 4.66
N ASP A 494 -3.21 8.69 5.44
CA ASP A 494 -4.08 7.59 5.84
C ASP A 494 -5.15 7.37 4.77
N THR A 495 -5.33 6.10 4.39
CA THR A 495 -6.33 5.68 3.42
C THR A 495 -7.13 4.47 3.91
N PRO A 496 -8.30 4.14 3.31
CA PRO A 496 -9.02 2.90 3.62
C PRO A 496 -8.17 1.64 3.45
N ASN A 497 -7.20 1.68 2.53
CA ASN A 497 -6.37 0.54 2.16
C ASN A 497 -4.97 0.58 2.79
N GLY A 498 -4.78 1.36 3.85
CA GLY A 498 -3.54 1.46 4.62
C GLY A 498 -2.86 2.82 4.51
N MET A 499 -1.82 2.98 5.32
CA MET A 499 -1.05 4.20 5.43
C MET A 499 0.20 4.15 4.55
N VAL A 500 0.50 5.27 3.91
CA VAL A 500 1.76 5.50 3.19
C VAL A 500 2.38 6.82 3.63
N SER A 501 3.68 6.98 3.43
CA SER A 501 4.34 8.28 3.57
C SER A 501 5.05 8.67 2.29
N TYR A 502 5.08 9.97 2.05
CA TYR A 502 5.81 10.61 0.96
C TYR A 502 6.90 11.52 1.54
N ARG A 503 8.12 11.40 1.05
CA ARG A 503 9.23 12.26 1.46
C ARG A 503 9.20 13.56 0.68
N SER A 504 8.62 14.61 1.28
CA SER A 504 8.67 15.97 0.74
C SER A 504 10.08 16.57 0.84
N ASP A 505 10.33 17.62 0.09
CA ASP A 505 11.56 18.40 0.14
C ASP A 505 11.48 19.59 1.12
N ALA A 506 10.50 19.59 2.02
CA ALA A 506 10.33 20.61 3.06
C ALA A 506 10.67 20.03 4.45
N THR A 507 11.49 20.74 5.21
CA THR A 507 11.77 20.44 6.63
C THR A 507 11.83 21.73 7.45
N THR A 508 11.82 21.61 8.78
CA THR A 508 12.03 22.75 9.68
C THR A 508 13.26 23.56 9.27
N ALA A 509 13.10 24.87 9.08
CA ALA A 509 14.19 25.79 8.76
C ALA A 509 15.18 25.90 9.92
N GLN A 510 16.46 26.08 9.60
CA GLN A 510 17.46 26.42 10.59
C GLN A 510 17.56 27.92 10.79
N GLU A 511 17.96 28.37 11.97
CA GLU A 511 18.17 29.80 12.24
C GLU A 511 19.38 30.37 11.47
N ASN A 512 20.35 29.50 11.17
CA ASN A 512 21.56 29.88 10.44
C ASN A 512 22.13 28.70 9.64
N LEU A 513 23.01 28.98 8.66
CA LEU A 513 23.65 28.00 7.80
C LEU A 513 24.85 27.32 8.51
N SER A 514 24.63 26.52 9.54
CA SER A 514 25.71 25.90 10.33
C SER A 514 26.10 24.49 9.88
N ALA A 515 25.16 23.60 9.69
CA ALA A 515 25.38 22.17 9.42
C ALA A 515 24.64 21.72 8.14
N ILE A 516 25.23 22.03 6.97
CA ILE A 516 24.62 21.69 5.69
C ILE A 516 25.02 20.29 5.28
N THR A 517 24.04 19.48 4.90
CA THR A 517 24.22 18.11 4.43
C THR A 517 23.68 17.96 3.01
N ILE A 518 24.47 17.36 2.12
CA ILE A 518 24.13 17.04 0.73
C ILE A 518 23.99 15.53 0.61
N PHE A 519 22.82 15.03 0.19
CA PHE A 519 22.54 13.60 0.13
C PHE A 519 21.66 13.20 -1.06
N PRO A 520 21.95 12.03 -1.71
CA PRO A 520 23.13 11.22 -1.53
C PRO A 520 24.38 11.92 -2.08
N ASN A 521 25.52 11.69 -1.46
CA ASN A 521 26.81 12.16 -1.96
C ASN A 521 27.87 11.07 -1.72
N PRO A 522 28.36 10.39 -2.77
CA PRO A 522 28.10 10.64 -4.19
C PRO A 522 26.69 10.15 -4.65
N VAL A 523 26.19 10.77 -5.72
CA VAL A 523 25.10 10.21 -6.53
C VAL A 523 25.67 9.06 -7.36
N ARG A 524 25.11 7.86 -7.21
CA ARG A 524 25.60 6.64 -7.88
C ARG A 524 24.75 6.31 -9.11
N PRO A 525 25.26 5.48 -10.06
CA PRO A 525 24.48 4.95 -11.17
C PRO A 525 23.17 4.29 -10.67
N GLY A 526 22.10 4.50 -11.43
CA GLY A 526 20.77 3.96 -11.07
C GLY A 526 20.01 4.74 -9.99
N TYR A 527 20.52 5.86 -9.48
CA TYR A 527 19.78 6.71 -8.56
C TYR A 527 18.71 7.53 -9.30
N GLU A 528 17.45 7.34 -8.94
CA GLU A 528 16.27 7.98 -9.57
C GLU A 528 15.62 9.06 -8.68
N GLY A 529 16.02 9.18 -7.43
CA GLY A 529 15.49 10.18 -6.51
C GLY A 529 16.05 11.59 -6.73
N ASN A 530 15.49 12.57 -6.03
CA ASN A 530 16.02 13.92 -5.98
C ASN A 530 17.21 14.02 -5.01
N LEU A 531 18.21 14.82 -5.38
CA LEU A 531 19.26 15.24 -4.46
C LEU A 531 18.66 16.17 -3.39
N GLY A 532 18.96 15.94 -2.13
CA GLY A 532 18.59 16.78 -1.01
C GLY A 532 19.74 17.63 -0.49
N ILE A 533 19.45 18.86 -0.11
CA ILE A 533 20.37 19.77 0.56
C ILE A 533 19.67 20.26 1.81
N LYS A 534 20.05 19.73 2.97
CA LYS A 534 19.41 19.96 4.28
C LYS A 534 20.27 20.88 5.16
N GLY A 535 19.63 21.54 6.14
CA GLY A 535 20.31 22.43 7.09
C GLY A 535 20.32 23.88 6.62
N LEU A 536 19.30 24.26 5.84
CA LEU A 536 19.15 25.60 5.27
C LEU A 536 18.27 26.49 6.15
N THR A 537 18.43 27.78 5.98
CA THR A 537 17.44 28.79 6.42
C THR A 537 16.31 28.82 5.42
N ASP A 538 15.14 29.28 5.84
CA ASP A 538 13.98 29.35 4.95
C ASP A 538 14.24 30.26 3.75
N ASN A 539 13.66 29.88 2.60
CA ASN A 539 13.72 30.62 1.33
C ASN A 539 15.16 30.95 0.85
N SER A 540 16.16 30.15 1.25
CA SER A 540 17.53 30.26 0.75
C SER A 540 17.63 29.93 -0.73
N ILE A 541 18.39 30.70 -1.51
CA ILE A 541 18.72 30.36 -2.90
C ILE A 541 19.85 29.35 -2.89
N VAL A 542 19.66 28.25 -3.60
CA VAL A 542 20.68 27.20 -3.79
C VAL A 542 21.10 27.17 -5.24
N LYS A 543 22.37 27.53 -5.48
CA LYS A 543 23.00 27.50 -6.81
C LYS A 543 23.88 26.26 -6.94
N ILE A 544 23.70 25.53 -8.01
CA ILE A 544 24.49 24.34 -8.36
C ILE A 544 25.31 24.69 -9.58
N THR A 545 26.66 24.68 -9.44
CA THR A 545 27.57 25.06 -10.50
C THR A 545 28.53 23.92 -10.82
N ASP A 546 29.09 23.90 -12.03
CA ASP A 546 30.25 23.08 -12.33
C ASP A 546 31.54 23.70 -11.70
N LEU A 547 32.66 23.02 -11.81
CA LEU A 547 33.94 23.49 -11.25
C LEU A 547 34.47 24.78 -11.90
N SER A 548 33.96 25.15 -13.09
CA SER A 548 34.30 26.40 -13.74
C SER A 548 33.45 27.59 -13.24
N GLY A 549 32.50 27.33 -12.35
CA GLY A 549 31.56 28.32 -11.82
C GLY A 549 30.33 28.58 -12.70
N ARG A 550 30.16 27.81 -13.80
CA ARG A 550 28.97 27.93 -14.65
C ARG A 550 27.77 27.34 -13.93
N LEU A 551 26.69 28.13 -13.85
CA LEU A 551 25.43 27.72 -13.25
C LEU A 551 24.79 26.56 -14.04
N VAL A 552 24.48 25.48 -13.36
CA VAL A 552 23.80 24.29 -13.90
C VAL A 552 22.33 24.28 -13.52
N TYR A 553 22.02 24.65 -12.26
CA TYR A 553 20.66 24.71 -11.75
C TYR A 553 20.58 25.67 -10.55
N GLU A 554 19.42 26.25 -10.35
CA GLU A 554 19.11 27.07 -9.17
C GLU A 554 17.74 26.67 -8.63
N THR A 555 17.63 26.60 -7.32
CA THR A 555 16.38 26.30 -6.61
C THR A 555 16.30 27.10 -5.31
N ARG A 556 15.17 27.00 -4.59
CA ARG A 556 14.99 27.62 -3.28
C ARG A 556 14.68 26.56 -2.23
N SER A 557 15.10 26.81 -1.00
CA SER A 557 14.71 25.94 0.12
C SER A 557 13.23 26.12 0.46
N GLN A 558 12.63 24.98 0.85
CA GLN A 558 11.30 24.91 1.43
C GLN A 558 11.49 24.64 2.94
N GLY A 559 11.46 25.72 3.73
CA GLY A 559 12.00 25.65 5.09
C GLY A 559 13.50 25.30 5.06
N GLY A 560 13.89 24.23 5.74
CA GLY A 560 15.30 23.82 5.91
C GLY A 560 15.90 22.94 4.82
N THR A 561 15.18 22.61 3.75
CA THR A 561 15.64 21.70 2.68
C THR A 561 15.39 22.29 1.30
N ALA A 562 16.32 22.03 0.37
CA ALA A 562 16.15 22.27 -1.07
C ALA A 562 16.36 20.96 -1.82
N SER A 563 15.72 20.82 -2.98
CA SER A 563 15.82 19.64 -3.84
C SER A 563 16.34 19.97 -5.23
N TRP A 564 17.03 19.01 -5.84
CA TRP A 564 17.45 19.05 -7.23
C TRP A 564 17.20 17.71 -7.90
N ASN A 565 16.45 17.71 -8.99
CA ASN A 565 16.13 16.51 -9.77
C ASN A 565 17.28 16.01 -10.66
N LEU A 566 18.50 16.52 -10.45
CA LEU A 566 19.71 16.19 -11.19
C LEU A 566 19.62 16.53 -12.70
N ASN A 567 18.76 17.43 -13.10
CA ASN A 567 18.68 17.97 -14.47
C ASN A 567 19.22 19.41 -14.50
N ASP A 568 19.76 19.80 -15.64
CA ASP A 568 20.13 21.19 -15.92
C ASP A 568 18.89 22.03 -16.33
N TYR A 569 19.07 23.32 -16.56
CA TYR A 569 17.99 24.21 -17.01
C TYR A 569 17.33 23.82 -18.33
N THR A 570 17.98 22.96 -19.12
CA THR A 570 17.43 22.47 -20.39
C THR A 570 16.62 21.19 -20.22
N GLY A 571 16.49 20.70 -18.97
CA GLY A 571 15.83 19.43 -18.65
C GLY A 571 16.68 18.18 -18.94
N ARG A 572 17.95 18.35 -19.30
CA ARG A 572 18.86 17.22 -19.56
C ARG A 572 19.52 16.77 -18.26
N ARG A 573 19.73 15.46 -18.12
CA ARG A 573 20.46 14.88 -17.00
C ARG A 573 21.84 15.51 -16.87
N ALA A 574 22.20 15.96 -15.68
CA ALA A 574 23.52 16.51 -15.38
C ALA A 574 24.61 15.46 -15.67
N LYS A 575 25.74 15.89 -16.25
CA LYS A 575 26.85 14.99 -16.59
C LYS A 575 27.54 14.47 -15.33
N GLY A 576 28.21 13.31 -15.42
CA GLY A 576 29.12 12.84 -14.38
C GLY A 576 30.24 13.85 -14.12
N GLY A 577 30.50 14.13 -12.83
CA GLY A 577 31.50 15.13 -12.46
C GLY A 577 31.34 15.66 -11.03
N ILE A 578 32.10 16.68 -10.69
CA ILE A 578 32.00 17.38 -9.41
C ILE A 578 31.26 18.70 -9.60
N TYR A 579 30.29 18.94 -8.74
CA TYR A 579 29.49 20.17 -8.68
C TYR A 579 29.74 20.89 -7.36
N LEU A 580 29.68 22.22 -7.40
CA LEU A 580 29.73 23.07 -6.21
C LEU A 580 28.31 23.50 -5.85
N ILE A 581 27.98 23.38 -4.57
CA ILE A 581 26.71 23.84 -4.01
C ILE A 581 26.97 25.15 -3.27
N ILE A 582 26.36 26.22 -3.75
CA ILE A 582 26.48 27.57 -3.20
C ILE A 582 25.11 27.97 -2.67
N ILE A 583 25.05 28.46 -1.45
CA ILE A 583 23.82 28.88 -0.79
C ILE A 583 23.88 30.37 -0.52
N VAL A 584 22.81 31.06 -0.88
CA VAL A 584 22.58 32.47 -0.54
C VAL A 584 21.38 32.51 0.40
N SER A 585 21.62 32.80 1.65
CA SER A 585 20.57 32.95 2.65
C SER A 585 19.72 34.23 2.41
N SER A 586 18.56 34.32 3.06
CA SER A 586 17.65 35.46 2.94
C SER A 586 18.31 36.78 3.32
N ASP A 587 19.28 36.78 4.23
CA ASP A 587 20.11 37.93 4.61
C ASP A 587 21.28 38.23 3.65
N ARG A 588 21.28 37.61 2.46
CA ARG A 588 22.27 37.72 1.37
C ARG A 588 23.69 37.29 1.72
N ARG A 589 23.88 36.45 2.72
CA ARG A 589 25.18 35.82 2.98
C ARG A 589 25.36 34.62 2.04
N GLU A 590 26.48 34.59 1.33
CA GLU A 590 26.86 33.48 0.47
C GLU A 590 27.76 32.50 1.22
N LYS A 591 27.49 31.21 1.06
CA LYS A 591 28.31 30.13 1.62
C LYS A 591 28.43 28.99 0.61
N ILE A 592 29.67 28.54 0.37
CA ILE A 592 29.89 27.27 -0.32
C ILE A 592 29.53 26.15 0.66
N ALA A 593 28.45 25.45 0.40
CA ALA A 593 27.97 24.37 1.26
C ALA A 593 28.82 23.10 1.16
N GLY A 594 29.33 22.82 -0.04
CA GLY A 594 30.14 21.63 -0.27
C GLY A 594 30.28 21.27 -1.74
N LYS A 595 30.90 20.11 -1.95
CA LYS A 595 31.06 19.48 -3.26
C LYS A 595 30.16 18.27 -3.36
N LEU A 596 29.54 18.09 -4.51
CA LEU A 596 28.75 16.93 -4.86
C LEU A 596 29.45 16.14 -5.96
N ALA A 597 29.62 14.86 -5.78
CA ALA A 597 30.08 13.95 -6.82
C ALA A 597 28.90 13.24 -7.48
N VAL A 598 28.80 13.33 -8.81
CA VAL A 598 27.82 12.62 -9.63
C VAL A 598 28.56 11.59 -10.48
N ILE A 599 28.18 10.33 -10.38
CA ILE A 599 28.82 9.18 -11.04
C ILE A 599 27.74 8.48 -11.87
N TRP A 600 27.94 8.38 -13.17
CA TRP A 600 27.04 7.64 -14.08
C TRP A 600 27.74 6.45 -14.71
#